data_e119b7c70b63b7b477435f8aee1f06fa
#
_entry.id   e119b7c70b63b7b477435f8aee1f06fa
#
_cell.length_a   1.000
_cell.length_b   1.000
_cell.length_c   1.000
_cell.angle_alpha   90.00
_cell.angle_beta   90.00
_cell.angle_gamma   90.00
#
_symmetry.space_group_name_H-M   'P 1'
#
loop_
_entity.id
_entity.type
_entity.pdbx_description
1 polymer ?
#
loop_
_entity_poly.entity_id
_entity_poly.type
_entity_poly.pdbx_seq_one_letter_code
_entity_poly.pdbx_strand_id
1 'polypeptide(L)'
;FFWVIGALSALTVWMLLGTWRHTRRRVQAQQALVAETNFRRAMENSMLTGMRALDMQGRITYVNPAFCSMTGWTEGELVGRTAPFPYWPEEEHEQLAARLEDELRGRSTPGGFEVHVKRRDGSIFDARMYVSPLIDPKGHQTGWMTSMTDITEPKRIREELSASYERFTTVLESLDSAVSVAPLGSDEML
;
A
#
# COMPACT_ATOMS: atom_id res chain seq x y z
N PHE A 1 34.22 -52.83 -39.04
CA PHE A 1 32.76 -52.88 -38.68
C PHE A 1 32.51 -52.46 -37.23
N PHE A 2 33.25 -52.97 -36.25
CA PHE A 2 33.10 -52.64 -34.84
C PHE A 2 33.32 -51.16 -34.49
N TRP A 3 34.24 -50.48 -35.17
CA TRP A 3 34.51 -49.06 -34.96
C TRP A 3 33.37 -48.13 -35.39
N VAL A 4 32.62 -48.49 -36.42
CA VAL A 4 31.47 -47.71 -36.91
C VAL A 4 30.32 -47.84 -35.95
N ILE A 5 30.07 -49.01 -35.37
CA ILE A 5 29.01 -49.22 -34.36
C ILE A 5 29.33 -48.46 -33.07
N GLY A 6 30.60 -48.47 -32.64
CA GLY A 6 31.06 -47.71 -31.49
C GLY A 6 30.91 -46.17 -31.66
N ALA A 7 31.21 -45.66 -32.83
CA ALA A 7 31.05 -44.26 -33.15
C ALA A 7 29.57 -43.80 -33.16
N LEU A 8 28.71 -44.64 -33.76
CA LEU A 8 27.27 -44.38 -33.79
C LEU A 8 26.63 -44.38 -32.37
N SER A 9 27.01 -45.37 -31.55
CA SER A 9 26.52 -45.44 -30.17
C SER A 9 27.00 -44.26 -29.31
N ALA A 10 28.26 -43.82 -29.48
CA ALA A 10 28.77 -42.63 -28.79
C ALA A 10 28.02 -41.34 -29.20
N LEU A 11 27.70 -41.22 -30.50
CA LEU A 11 26.99 -40.06 -31.05
C LEU A 11 25.52 -40.00 -30.53
N THR A 12 24.86 -41.15 -30.46
CA THR A 12 23.48 -41.21 -29.88
C THR A 12 23.46 -40.88 -28.39
N VAL A 13 24.40 -41.41 -27.61
CA VAL A 13 24.53 -41.06 -26.19
C VAL A 13 24.84 -39.57 -26.01
N TRP A 14 25.70 -39.00 -26.83
CA TRP A 14 26.03 -37.57 -26.77
C TRP A 14 24.81 -36.70 -27.13
N MET A 15 24.04 -37.06 -28.16
CA MET A 15 22.78 -36.38 -28.49
C MET A 15 21.75 -36.47 -27.36
N LEU A 16 21.57 -37.66 -26.75
CA LEU A 16 20.65 -37.85 -25.63
C LEU A 16 21.05 -37.03 -24.41
N LEU A 17 22.35 -36.98 -24.10
CA LEU A 17 22.86 -36.13 -23.02
C LEU A 17 22.69 -34.65 -23.31
N GLY A 18 22.89 -34.22 -24.57
CA GLY A 18 22.67 -32.86 -25.00
C GLY A 18 21.20 -32.42 -24.87
N THR A 19 20.29 -33.22 -25.38
CA THR A 19 18.86 -32.96 -25.30
C THR A 19 18.37 -32.94 -23.84
N TRP A 20 18.83 -33.91 -23.03
CA TRP A 20 18.50 -33.99 -21.62
C TRP A 20 18.99 -32.76 -20.82
N ARG A 21 20.24 -32.31 -21.05
CA ARG A 21 20.78 -31.09 -20.44
C ARG A 21 20.01 -29.87 -20.87
N HIS A 22 19.64 -29.75 -22.14
CA HIS A 22 18.89 -28.62 -22.67
C HIS A 22 17.45 -28.58 -22.07
N THR A 23 16.81 -29.71 -21.99
CA THR A 23 15.46 -29.81 -21.39
C THR A 23 15.49 -29.52 -19.91
N ARG A 24 16.46 -30.03 -19.15
CA ARG A 24 16.61 -29.68 -17.72
C ARG A 24 16.81 -28.18 -17.48
N ARG A 25 17.64 -27.51 -18.28
CA ARG A 25 17.86 -26.07 -18.17
C ARG A 25 16.58 -25.28 -18.42
N ARG A 26 15.79 -25.66 -19.42
CA ARG A 26 14.48 -25.03 -19.69
C ARG A 26 13.50 -25.22 -18.55
N VAL A 27 13.37 -26.42 -18.02
CA VAL A 27 12.50 -26.73 -16.90
C VAL A 27 12.91 -25.95 -15.65
N GLN A 28 14.21 -25.89 -15.34
CA GLN A 28 14.70 -25.12 -14.20
C GLN A 28 14.44 -23.62 -14.35
N ALA A 29 14.66 -23.04 -15.54
CA ALA A 29 14.37 -21.63 -15.80
C ALA A 29 12.87 -21.33 -15.67
N GLN A 30 12.01 -22.23 -16.15
CA GLN A 30 10.58 -22.08 -16.04
C GLN A 30 10.09 -22.23 -14.59
N GLN A 31 10.65 -23.17 -13.83
CA GLN A 31 10.35 -23.30 -12.39
C GLN A 31 10.80 -22.07 -11.58
N ALA A 32 11.98 -21.52 -11.88
CA ALA A 32 12.47 -20.30 -11.24
C ALA A 32 11.54 -19.11 -11.52
N LEU A 33 11.06 -18.95 -12.76
CA LEU A 33 10.13 -17.88 -13.12
C LEU A 33 8.77 -18.05 -12.41
N VAL A 34 8.25 -19.26 -12.33
CA VAL A 34 7.00 -19.57 -11.61
C VAL A 34 7.18 -19.32 -10.12
N ALA A 35 8.30 -19.73 -9.53
CA ALA A 35 8.59 -19.49 -8.12
C ALA A 35 8.67 -17.99 -7.81
N GLU A 36 9.35 -17.22 -8.65
CA GLU A 36 9.43 -15.74 -8.53
C GLU A 36 8.04 -15.08 -8.63
N THR A 37 7.24 -15.49 -9.61
CA THR A 37 5.88 -14.98 -9.78
C THR A 37 4.98 -15.31 -8.58
N ASN A 38 5.08 -16.54 -8.07
CA ASN A 38 4.31 -16.97 -6.89
C ASN A 38 4.77 -16.23 -5.63
N PHE A 39 6.08 -16.02 -5.46
CA PHE A 39 6.62 -15.25 -4.34
C PHE A 39 6.14 -13.81 -4.38
N ARG A 40 6.21 -13.15 -5.54
CA ARG A 40 5.69 -11.79 -5.72
C ARG A 40 4.21 -11.70 -5.40
N ARG A 41 3.38 -12.64 -5.92
CA ARG A 41 1.95 -12.69 -5.60
C ARG A 41 1.68 -12.90 -4.12
N ALA A 42 2.45 -13.78 -3.47
CA ALA A 42 2.31 -14.01 -2.04
C ALA A 42 2.65 -12.75 -1.22
N MET A 43 3.68 -12.02 -1.61
CA MET A 43 4.00 -10.71 -1.00
C MET A 43 2.87 -9.70 -1.21
N GLU A 44 2.39 -9.54 -2.45
CA GLU A 44 1.27 -8.64 -2.77
C GLU A 44 0.01 -8.97 -1.97
N ASN A 45 -0.31 -10.26 -1.81
CA ASN A 45 -1.47 -10.72 -1.06
C ASN A 45 -1.31 -10.58 0.48
N SER A 46 -0.08 -10.56 0.99
CA SER A 46 0.19 -10.37 2.42
C SER A 46 0.28 -8.90 2.84
N MET A 47 0.34 -7.98 1.88
CA MET A 47 0.37 -6.54 2.17
C MET A 47 -1.02 -6.05 2.55
N LEU A 48 -1.11 -5.39 3.71
CA LEU A 48 -2.31 -4.66 4.15
C LEU A 48 -2.39 -3.25 3.53
N THR A 49 -1.36 -2.84 2.82
CA THR A 49 -1.27 -1.54 2.17
C THR A 49 -1.80 -1.63 0.75
N GLY A 50 -2.81 -0.85 0.43
CA GLY A 50 -3.31 -0.69 -0.94
C GLY A 50 -2.28 0.00 -1.81
N MET A 51 -2.05 -0.51 -3.03
CA MET A 51 -1.14 0.10 -4.00
C MET A 51 -1.87 0.39 -5.29
N ARG A 52 -1.60 1.58 -5.85
CA ARG A 52 -2.10 2.04 -7.15
C ARG A 52 -0.95 2.65 -7.93
N ALA A 53 -0.84 2.30 -9.22
CA ALA A 53 0.04 3.00 -10.14
C ALA A 53 -0.76 3.84 -11.15
N LEU A 54 -0.24 5.02 -11.46
CA LEU A 54 -0.74 5.91 -12.50
C LEU A 54 0.34 6.10 -13.58
N ASP A 55 -0.08 6.26 -14.82
CA ASP A 55 0.81 6.77 -15.88
C ASP A 55 1.00 8.30 -15.76
N MET A 56 1.79 8.87 -16.67
CA MET A 56 2.06 10.33 -16.71
C MET A 56 0.82 11.17 -17.03
N GLN A 57 -0.27 10.55 -17.49
CA GLN A 57 -1.55 11.18 -17.78
C GLN A 57 -2.57 11.01 -16.65
N GLY A 58 -2.18 10.39 -15.54
CA GLY A 58 -3.07 10.15 -14.40
C GLY A 58 -4.05 8.99 -14.58
N ARG A 59 -3.81 8.11 -15.55
CA ARG A 59 -4.61 6.90 -15.78
C ARG A 59 -4.11 5.78 -14.86
N ILE A 60 -5.02 5.06 -14.23
CA ILE A 60 -4.67 3.88 -13.42
C ILE A 60 -4.11 2.78 -14.34
N THR A 61 -2.89 2.34 -14.08
CA THR A 61 -2.22 1.26 -14.80
C THR A 61 -2.13 -0.03 -14.00
N TYR A 62 -2.24 0.08 -12.67
CA TYR A 62 -2.14 -1.05 -11.75
C TYR A 62 -2.84 -0.75 -10.43
N VAL A 63 -3.43 -1.78 -9.83
CA VAL A 63 -3.86 -1.83 -8.43
C VAL A 63 -3.55 -3.21 -7.85
N ASN A 64 -3.17 -3.27 -6.57
CA ASN A 64 -2.96 -4.56 -5.90
C ASN A 64 -4.27 -5.08 -5.27
N PRO A 65 -4.32 -6.35 -4.85
CA PRO A 65 -5.50 -6.93 -4.21
C PRO A 65 -5.94 -6.19 -2.94
N ALA A 66 -4.99 -5.65 -2.15
CA ALA A 66 -5.31 -4.89 -0.95
C ALA A 66 -6.05 -3.59 -1.27
N PHE A 67 -5.66 -2.87 -2.33
CA PHE A 67 -6.39 -1.68 -2.80
C PHE A 67 -7.82 -2.02 -3.19
N CYS A 68 -8.01 -3.11 -3.95
CA CYS A 68 -9.34 -3.59 -4.33
C CYS A 68 -10.19 -3.96 -3.10
N SER A 69 -9.60 -4.66 -2.14
CA SER A 69 -10.28 -5.05 -0.89
C SER A 69 -10.69 -3.85 -0.05
N MET A 70 -9.82 -2.85 0.08
CA MET A 70 -10.10 -1.62 0.84
C MET A 70 -11.22 -0.80 0.21
N THR A 71 -11.19 -0.64 -1.12
CA THR A 71 -12.14 0.23 -1.83
C THR A 71 -13.41 -0.47 -2.24
N GLY A 72 -13.41 -1.82 -2.29
CA GLY A 72 -14.52 -2.64 -2.78
C GLY A 72 -14.67 -2.67 -4.30
N TRP A 73 -13.73 -2.05 -5.04
CA TRP A 73 -13.70 -2.05 -6.50
C TRP A 73 -12.74 -3.10 -7.02
N THR A 74 -13.07 -3.74 -8.13
CA THR A 74 -12.20 -4.72 -8.77
C THR A 74 -11.14 -4.06 -9.64
N GLU A 75 -10.02 -4.76 -9.88
CA GLU A 75 -8.95 -4.30 -10.79
C GLU A 75 -9.50 -3.94 -12.17
N GLY A 76 -10.37 -4.79 -12.74
CA GLY A 76 -10.96 -4.57 -14.08
C GLY A 76 -11.86 -3.34 -14.16
N GLU A 77 -12.44 -2.90 -13.03
CA GLU A 77 -13.23 -1.68 -12.95
C GLU A 77 -12.39 -0.41 -12.77
N LEU A 78 -11.17 -0.56 -12.25
CA LEU A 78 -10.29 0.56 -11.91
C LEU A 78 -9.24 0.83 -12.97
N VAL A 79 -8.57 -0.20 -13.49
CA VAL A 79 -7.51 -0.05 -14.49
C VAL A 79 -8.04 0.61 -15.77
N GLY A 80 -7.29 1.57 -16.26
CA GLY A 80 -7.68 2.38 -17.43
C GLY A 80 -8.49 3.63 -17.09
N ARG A 81 -9.00 3.80 -15.87
CA ARG A 81 -9.74 5.01 -15.48
C ARG A 81 -8.81 6.19 -15.22
N THR A 82 -9.36 7.38 -15.44
CA THR A 82 -8.79 8.68 -15.05
C THR A 82 -9.71 9.33 -14.03
N ALA A 83 -9.23 10.40 -13.38
CA ALA A 83 -10.05 11.18 -12.45
C ALA A 83 -11.30 11.77 -13.15
N PRO A 84 -12.42 11.93 -12.42
CA PRO A 84 -12.62 11.57 -11.02
C PRO A 84 -12.72 10.06 -10.84
N PHE A 85 -12.04 9.52 -9.80
CA PHE A 85 -12.07 8.09 -9.55
C PHE A 85 -13.33 7.68 -8.78
N PRO A 86 -13.84 6.45 -8.95
CA PRO A 86 -15.10 6.03 -8.34
C PRO A 86 -15.03 5.89 -6.80
N TYR A 87 -13.83 5.84 -6.24
CA TYR A 87 -13.57 5.79 -4.80
C TYR A 87 -13.34 7.20 -4.19
N TRP A 88 -13.57 8.26 -4.92
CA TRP A 88 -13.57 9.62 -4.38
C TRP A 88 -14.96 9.99 -3.85
N PRO A 89 -15.07 10.56 -2.64
CA PRO A 89 -16.31 11.20 -2.19
C PRO A 89 -16.69 12.34 -3.14
N GLU A 90 -17.97 12.46 -3.49
CA GLU A 90 -18.44 13.43 -4.47
C GLU A 90 -18.21 14.88 -4.03
N GLU A 91 -18.34 15.12 -2.72
CA GLU A 91 -18.14 16.42 -2.10
C GLU A 91 -16.69 16.90 -2.15
N GLU A 92 -15.74 15.98 -2.32
CA GLU A 92 -14.30 16.27 -2.32
C GLU A 92 -13.65 16.20 -3.71
N HIS A 93 -14.44 16.00 -4.78
CA HIS A 93 -13.90 15.83 -6.15
C HIS A 93 -12.97 16.95 -6.57
N GLU A 94 -13.33 18.20 -6.31
CA GLU A 94 -12.52 19.37 -6.70
C GLU A 94 -11.18 19.40 -5.95
N GLN A 95 -11.22 19.16 -4.64
CA GLN A 95 -10.03 19.14 -3.78
C GLN A 95 -9.10 17.97 -4.16
N LEU A 96 -9.66 16.78 -4.41
CA LEU A 96 -8.89 15.60 -4.78
C LEU A 96 -8.32 15.72 -6.20
N ALA A 97 -9.03 16.39 -7.12
CA ALA A 97 -8.52 16.67 -8.46
C ALA A 97 -7.33 17.64 -8.41
N ALA A 98 -7.40 18.72 -7.63
CA ALA A 98 -6.28 19.65 -7.44
C ALA A 98 -5.06 18.94 -6.82
N ARG A 99 -5.30 18.06 -5.84
CA ARG A 99 -4.24 17.27 -5.22
C ARG A 99 -3.59 16.28 -6.19
N LEU A 100 -4.39 15.61 -7.03
CA LEU A 100 -3.88 14.74 -8.08
C LEU A 100 -3.01 15.51 -9.09
N GLU A 101 -3.40 16.73 -9.43
CA GLU A 101 -2.60 17.58 -10.32
C GLU A 101 -1.24 17.93 -9.71
N ASP A 102 -1.19 18.20 -8.40
CA ASP A 102 0.07 18.42 -7.67
C ASP A 102 0.92 17.13 -7.62
N GLU A 103 0.28 15.97 -7.43
CA GLU A 103 0.92 14.66 -7.49
C GLU A 103 1.59 14.44 -8.85
N LEU A 104 0.85 14.65 -9.95
CA LEU A 104 1.34 14.49 -11.32
C LEU A 104 2.46 15.48 -11.69
N ARG A 105 2.52 16.64 -11.03
CA ARG A 105 3.60 17.62 -11.17
C ARG A 105 4.80 17.36 -10.25
N GLY A 106 4.79 16.27 -9.49
CA GLY A 106 5.87 15.92 -8.56
C GLY A 106 5.92 16.77 -7.30
N ARG A 107 4.83 17.47 -6.95
CA ARG A 107 4.72 18.32 -5.76
C ARG A 107 4.08 17.60 -4.57
N SER A 108 4.25 16.27 -4.49
CA SER A 108 3.73 15.50 -3.38
C SER A 108 4.49 15.78 -2.07
N THR A 109 3.77 15.82 -0.95
CA THR A 109 4.34 16.06 0.38
C THR A 109 5.14 14.82 0.82
N PRO A 110 6.42 14.95 1.22
CA PRO A 110 7.25 13.81 1.63
C PRO A 110 6.68 12.97 2.79
N GLY A 111 5.88 13.61 3.67
CA GLY A 111 5.22 12.94 4.80
C GLY A 111 3.92 12.21 4.48
N GLY A 112 3.54 12.18 3.20
CA GLY A 112 2.21 11.70 2.81
C GLY A 112 1.10 12.67 3.19
N PHE A 113 -0.13 12.30 2.89
CA PHE A 113 -1.32 13.10 3.18
C PHE A 113 -2.52 12.22 3.52
N GLU A 114 -3.47 12.78 4.24
CA GLU A 114 -4.73 12.12 4.58
C GLU A 114 -5.82 12.52 3.61
N VAL A 115 -6.67 11.57 3.25
CA VAL A 115 -7.85 11.75 2.39
C VAL A 115 -8.98 10.85 2.84
N HIS A 116 -10.20 11.22 2.52
CA HIS A 116 -11.35 10.34 2.62
C HIS A 116 -11.47 9.50 1.36
N VAL A 117 -11.75 8.22 1.53
CA VAL A 117 -11.96 7.27 0.43
C VAL A 117 -13.33 6.64 0.58
N LYS A 118 -14.13 6.71 -0.50
CA LYS A 118 -15.46 6.11 -0.58
C LYS A 118 -15.36 4.67 -1.07
N ARG A 119 -15.85 3.72 -0.29
CA ARG A 119 -15.97 2.33 -0.72
C ARG A 119 -17.14 2.19 -1.70
N ARG A 120 -17.17 1.08 -2.42
CA ARG A 120 -18.27 0.76 -3.34
C ARG A 120 -19.64 0.68 -2.65
N ASP A 121 -19.69 0.29 -1.39
CA ASP A 121 -20.91 0.24 -0.59
C ASP A 121 -21.38 1.61 -0.07
N GLY A 122 -20.65 2.68 -0.39
CA GLY A 122 -20.92 4.05 0.02
C GLY A 122 -20.29 4.45 1.36
N SER A 123 -19.72 3.53 2.12
CA SER A 123 -18.99 3.87 3.35
C SER A 123 -17.71 4.65 3.06
N ILE A 124 -17.35 5.52 3.98
CA ILE A 124 -16.13 6.35 3.88
C ILE A 124 -15.15 5.93 4.96
N PHE A 125 -13.86 5.93 4.62
CA PHE A 125 -12.78 5.68 5.55
C PHE A 125 -11.66 6.70 5.38
N ASP A 126 -10.94 6.95 6.47
CA ASP A 126 -9.73 7.78 6.45
C ASP A 126 -8.55 6.99 5.90
N ALA A 127 -7.88 7.51 4.89
CA ALA A 127 -6.70 6.89 4.31
C ALA A 127 -5.50 7.82 4.37
N ARG A 128 -4.33 7.27 4.67
CA ARG A 128 -3.06 7.94 4.47
C ARG A 128 -2.41 7.45 3.19
N MET A 129 -2.05 8.40 2.33
CA MET A 129 -1.43 8.13 1.04
C MET A 129 0.00 8.66 0.98
N TYR A 130 0.88 7.86 0.37
CA TYR A 130 2.24 8.26 0.02
C TYR A 130 2.43 8.06 -1.47
N VAL A 131 3.05 9.03 -2.11
CA VAL A 131 3.28 9.03 -3.56
C VAL A 131 4.77 9.03 -3.85
N SER A 132 5.17 8.19 -4.79
CA SER A 132 6.54 8.11 -5.28
C SER A 132 6.58 7.98 -6.80
N PRO A 133 7.60 8.52 -7.49
CA PRO A 133 7.74 8.35 -8.91
C PRO A 133 8.08 6.90 -9.27
N LEU A 134 7.50 6.41 -10.37
CA LEU A 134 7.91 5.16 -11.01
C LEU A 134 9.01 5.46 -12.02
N ILE A 135 10.17 4.85 -11.82
CA ILE A 135 11.36 5.04 -12.64
C ILE A 135 11.66 3.75 -13.40
N ASP A 136 11.87 3.84 -14.70
CA ASP A 136 12.28 2.71 -15.53
C ASP A 136 13.78 2.36 -15.31
N PRO A 137 14.27 1.20 -15.81
CA PRO A 137 15.69 0.84 -15.70
C PRO A 137 16.65 1.80 -16.38
N LYS A 138 16.17 2.71 -17.23
CA LYS A 138 16.96 3.74 -17.92
C LYS A 138 16.97 5.07 -17.16
N GLY A 139 16.28 5.15 -16.02
CA GLY A 139 16.17 6.35 -15.21
C GLY A 139 15.08 7.32 -15.62
N HIS A 140 14.19 6.97 -16.55
CA HIS A 140 13.07 7.82 -16.95
C HIS A 140 11.85 7.57 -16.06
N GLN A 141 11.18 8.64 -15.69
CA GLN A 141 9.91 8.52 -14.99
C GLN A 141 8.81 8.07 -15.95
N THR A 142 8.11 7.01 -15.57
CA THR A 142 7.02 6.40 -16.37
C THR A 142 5.65 6.60 -15.74
N GLY A 143 5.59 7.10 -14.51
CA GLY A 143 4.36 7.31 -13.79
C GLY A 143 4.57 7.55 -12.31
N TRP A 144 3.56 7.21 -11.54
CA TRP A 144 3.50 7.40 -10.09
C TRP A 144 2.99 6.14 -9.40
N MET A 145 3.60 5.79 -8.27
CA MET A 145 3.10 4.76 -7.36
C MET A 145 2.52 5.43 -6.13
N THR A 146 1.29 5.10 -5.78
CA THR A 146 0.64 5.54 -4.54
C THR A 146 0.46 4.33 -3.64
N SER A 147 0.92 4.42 -2.39
CA SER A 147 0.54 3.49 -1.33
C SER A 147 -0.54 4.11 -0.45
N MET A 148 -1.52 3.30 -0.03
CA MET A 148 -2.69 3.70 0.74
C MET A 148 -2.85 2.80 1.96
N THR A 149 -2.98 3.40 3.13
CA THR A 149 -3.24 2.69 4.38
C THR A 149 -4.52 3.23 5.01
N ASP A 150 -5.43 2.34 5.39
CA ASP A 150 -6.62 2.71 6.18
C ASP A 150 -6.17 3.08 7.60
N ILE A 151 -6.44 4.32 8.01
CA ILE A 151 -6.06 4.87 9.31
C ILE A 151 -7.27 5.17 10.19
N THR A 152 -8.47 4.73 9.79
CA THR A 152 -9.73 5.01 10.50
C THR A 152 -9.68 4.53 11.94
N GLU A 153 -9.32 3.27 12.16
CA GLU A 153 -9.23 2.69 13.50
C GLU A 153 -8.09 3.28 14.35
N PRO A 154 -6.85 3.39 13.83
CA PRO A 154 -5.76 4.08 14.55
C PRO A 154 -6.09 5.52 14.93
N LYS A 155 -6.78 6.25 14.05
CA LYS A 155 -7.20 7.64 14.30
C LYS A 155 -8.26 7.69 15.41
N ARG A 156 -9.29 6.83 15.34
CA ARG A 156 -10.32 6.72 16.36
C ARG A 156 -9.73 6.41 17.75
N ILE A 157 -8.83 5.41 17.83
CA ILE A 157 -8.18 5.05 19.09
C ILE A 157 -7.38 6.22 19.66
N ARG A 158 -6.67 6.96 18.81
CA ARG A 158 -5.88 8.13 19.24
C ARG A 158 -6.79 9.24 19.79
N GLU A 159 -7.89 9.53 19.11
CA GLU A 159 -8.87 10.54 19.53
C GLU A 159 -9.54 10.15 20.84
N GLU A 160 -9.96 8.89 21.01
CA GLU A 160 -10.54 8.36 22.24
C GLU A 160 -9.55 8.47 23.42
N LEU A 161 -8.27 8.13 23.18
CA LEU A 161 -7.22 8.22 24.19
C LEU A 161 -6.98 9.68 24.59
N SER A 162 -6.88 10.58 23.61
CA SER A 162 -6.70 12.03 23.86
C SER A 162 -7.85 12.59 24.68
N ALA A 163 -9.09 12.31 24.28
CA ALA A 163 -10.28 12.75 25.01
C ALA A 163 -10.36 12.17 26.42
N SER A 164 -9.90 10.95 26.62
CA SER A 164 -9.81 10.32 27.94
C SER A 164 -8.77 11.00 28.83
N TYR A 165 -7.61 11.30 28.24
CA TYR A 165 -6.52 12.01 28.93
C TYR A 165 -6.95 13.42 29.36
N GLU A 166 -7.57 14.20 28.47
CA GLU A 166 -8.09 15.53 28.77
C GLU A 166 -9.11 15.49 29.91
N ARG A 167 -10.07 14.54 29.88
CA ARG A 167 -11.03 14.37 30.97
C ARG A 167 -10.36 14.05 32.30
N PHE A 168 -9.35 13.17 32.28
CA PHE A 168 -8.60 12.81 33.48
C PHE A 168 -7.84 14.01 34.06
N THR A 169 -7.16 14.79 33.20
CA THR A 169 -6.43 16.01 33.60
C THR A 169 -7.39 17.04 34.22
N THR A 170 -8.55 17.27 33.60
CA THR A 170 -9.56 18.20 34.14
C THR A 170 -10.07 17.78 35.53
N VAL A 171 -10.28 16.46 35.74
CA VAL A 171 -10.67 15.93 37.07
C VAL A 171 -9.56 16.16 38.10
N LEU A 172 -8.30 15.87 37.75
CA LEU A 172 -7.18 16.12 38.66
C LEU A 172 -7.04 17.60 39.04
N GLU A 173 -7.12 18.50 38.07
CA GLU A 173 -7.05 19.93 38.30
C GLU A 173 -8.20 20.42 39.19
N SER A 174 -9.40 19.88 39.01
CA SER A 174 -10.55 20.22 39.86
C SER A 174 -10.38 19.73 41.30
N LEU A 175 -9.75 18.59 41.50
CA LEU A 175 -9.45 18.02 42.83
C LEU A 175 -8.36 18.84 43.54
N ASP A 176 -7.31 19.24 42.81
CA ASP A 176 -6.22 20.08 43.36
C ASP A 176 -6.74 21.47 43.77
N SER A 177 -7.61 22.06 42.98
CA SER A 177 -8.33 23.27 43.32
C SER A 177 -9.24 23.12 44.54
N ALA A 178 -9.88 21.99 44.73
CA ALA A 178 -10.74 21.73 45.88
C ALA A 178 -9.94 21.51 47.19
N VAL A 179 -8.74 20.97 47.11
CA VAL A 179 -7.85 20.74 48.28
C VAL A 179 -7.22 22.04 48.74
N SER A 180 -6.96 23.01 47.86
CA SER A 180 -6.36 24.30 48.22
C SER A 180 -7.30 25.30 48.93
N VAL A 181 -8.59 25.00 49.08
CA VAL A 181 -9.61 25.91 49.64
C VAL A 181 -9.95 25.58 51.12
N ALA A 182 -9.32 24.62 51.76
CA ALA A 182 -9.51 24.39 53.20
C ALA A 182 -8.42 25.12 54.03
N PRO A 183 -8.62 26.35 54.52
CA PRO A 183 -7.72 26.95 55.49
C PRO A 183 -7.84 26.17 56.78
N LEU A 184 -6.74 25.65 57.30
CA LEU A 184 -6.64 25.19 58.67
C LEU A 184 -6.98 26.34 59.57
N GLY A 185 -8.14 26.25 60.22
CA GLY A 185 -8.52 27.24 61.24
C GLY A 185 -7.46 27.25 62.31
N SER A 186 -6.86 28.41 62.52
CA SER A 186 -6.04 28.69 63.68
C SER A 186 -6.95 28.65 64.89
N ASP A 187 -6.87 27.58 65.70
CA ASP A 187 -7.30 27.57 67.07
C ASP A 187 -6.31 28.42 67.87
N GLU A 188 -6.57 29.71 67.99
CA GLU A 188 -6.09 30.44 69.12
C GLU A 188 -6.97 30.14 70.30
N MET A 189 -6.47 29.33 71.23
CA MET A 189 -6.98 29.31 72.60
C MET A 189 -5.99 30.01 73.54
N LEU A 190 -6.51 30.94 74.21
CA LEU A 190 -6.13 31.64 75.40
C LEU A 190 -5.33 30.82 76.41
#